data_876b60e094d36fd1a98894c3ef1b9daa
#
_entry.id   876b60e094d36fd1a98894c3ef1b9daa
#
_cell.length_a   1.000
_cell.length_b   1.000
_cell.length_c   1.000
_cell.angle_alpha   90.00
_cell.angle_beta   90.00
_cell.angle_gamma   90.00
#
_symmetry.space_group_name_H-M   'P 1'
#
loop_
_entity.id
_entity.type
_entity.pdbx_description
1 polymer ?
#
loop_
_entity_poly.entity_id
_entity_poly.type
_entity_poly.pdbx_seq_one_letter_code
_entity_poly.pdbx_strand_id
1 'polypeptide(L)'
;MRSKYNLWFSIGMLCFYTFISSETVFAVQDDKDIALIFVTSTQQPNLDVMTLQEMLQVYTSVDVLAIEEIDEQMLQRYKRLVILNAYPTAIPGKALAAVNRFQGSAILIGENALQFSPFAKWQQGQIVELRTIGGESLDNPVKWKSVLPSADFEVMNRASSMNESYPFIVKKNNWAYIGDFVNRGTLQYQWPSVMGDLLQLPKPQSHPAFIVLSDINMKTDVKKLEKVVKEFTRNSVPIALEVTPILLDKFEKNIYYLHDNKKLLSYLQKLQIEGYPFILSSSTSPEKSLEYLALRKIYPAISREESSLFKGSIEEEGQSFYIKQMDNRTIYPMTVGTISDTDINPLYTVKQKIDYLLQVPSSMIGIQYPAYVNASYVQELVDVLKGHPQLELMNFRQTNQQVKSENVTIVQHKDGEQTIDLTFSKTERLKIVFDERPFELILWVLVLIVSLFVTLFFISTLRLRITLRKRLFEERKTTG
;
A
#
# COMPACT_ATOMS: atom_id res chain seq x y z
N MET A 1 -54.74 30.97 -39.24
CA MET A 1 -54.63 29.49 -39.17
C MET A 1 -53.24 28.97 -38.80
N ARG A 2 -52.17 29.73 -38.83
CA ARG A 2 -50.77 29.29 -38.48
C ARG A 2 -50.48 29.13 -36.99
N SER A 3 -51.26 29.70 -36.09
CA SER A 3 -50.95 29.69 -34.62
C SER A 3 -51.37 28.39 -33.91
N LYS A 4 -52.35 27.61 -34.43
CA LYS A 4 -52.81 26.38 -33.76
C LYS A 4 -51.91 25.16 -34.01
N TYR A 5 -51.18 25.12 -35.13
CA TYR A 5 -50.27 24.01 -35.43
C TYR A 5 -48.99 24.02 -34.60
N ASN A 6 -48.48 25.20 -34.19
CA ASN A 6 -47.29 25.30 -33.35
C ASN A 6 -47.55 24.84 -31.92
N LEU A 7 -48.78 24.98 -31.41
CA LEU A 7 -49.11 24.55 -30.03
C LEU A 7 -49.18 23.00 -29.96
N TRP A 8 -49.73 22.34 -30.96
CA TRP A 8 -49.81 20.87 -31.01
C TRP A 8 -48.45 20.22 -31.25
N PHE A 9 -47.57 20.85 -32.02
CA PHE A 9 -46.22 20.37 -32.24
C PHE A 9 -45.34 20.52 -30.95
N SER A 10 -45.50 21.59 -30.20
CA SER A 10 -44.84 21.79 -28.92
C SER A 10 -45.31 20.84 -27.84
N ILE A 11 -46.63 20.52 -27.79
CA ILE A 11 -47.19 19.55 -26.85
C ILE A 11 -46.73 18.12 -27.22
N GLY A 12 -46.73 17.77 -28.52
CA GLY A 12 -46.23 16.49 -29.00
C GLY A 12 -44.74 16.27 -28.69
N MET A 13 -43.91 17.33 -28.83
CA MET A 13 -42.50 17.28 -28.54
C MET A 13 -42.22 17.19 -27.02
N LEU A 14 -43.03 17.85 -26.19
CA LEU A 14 -42.97 17.75 -24.73
C LEU A 14 -43.35 16.34 -24.23
N CYS A 15 -44.41 15.73 -24.80
CA CYS A 15 -44.79 14.35 -24.49
C CYS A 15 -43.75 13.33 -24.99
N PHE A 16 -43.07 13.60 -26.10
CA PHE A 16 -41.98 12.73 -26.58
C PHE A 16 -40.74 12.83 -25.71
N TYR A 17 -40.42 14.02 -25.19
CA TYR A 17 -39.31 14.20 -24.23
C TYR A 17 -39.59 13.56 -22.87
N THR A 18 -40.83 13.57 -22.39
CA THR A 18 -41.21 12.88 -21.14
C THR A 18 -41.24 11.35 -21.29
N PHE A 19 -41.44 10.82 -22.52
CA PHE A 19 -41.36 9.38 -22.77
C PHE A 19 -39.91 8.86 -22.97
N ILE A 20 -38.99 9.72 -23.42
CA ILE A 20 -37.55 9.36 -23.56
C ILE A 20 -36.79 9.51 -22.23
N SER A 21 -37.31 10.32 -21.29
CA SER A 21 -36.71 10.50 -19.97
C SER A 21 -37.24 9.54 -18.90
N SER A 22 -38.09 8.61 -19.22
CA SER A 22 -38.30 7.40 -18.43
C SER A 22 -37.17 6.41 -18.78
N GLU A 23 -35.90 6.79 -18.56
CA GLU A 23 -34.91 5.82 -18.18
C GLU A 23 -35.52 5.12 -16.98
N THR A 24 -36.05 3.93 -17.19
CA THR A 24 -36.16 2.97 -16.12
C THR A 24 -34.74 2.88 -15.58
N VAL A 25 -34.49 3.60 -14.49
CA VAL A 25 -33.42 3.27 -13.56
C VAL A 25 -33.79 1.85 -13.14
N PHE A 26 -33.39 0.86 -13.95
CA PHE A 26 -33.13 -0.44 -13.41
C PHE A 26 -32.11 -0.12 -12.35
N ALA A 27 -32.55 -0.13 -11.09
CA ALA A 27 -31.66 -0.31 -9.99
C ALA A 27 -30.84 -1.52 -10.46
N VAL A 28 -29.59 -1.27 -10.84
CA VAL A 28 -28.58 -2.32 -10.99
C VAL A 28 -28.65 -2.93 -9.61
N GLN A 29 -29.32 -4.05 -9.52
CA GLN A 29 -29.33 -4.86 -8.32
C GLN A 29 -27.86 -5.20 -8.22
N ASP A 30 -27.18 -4.50 -7.30
CA ASP A 30 -25.78 -4.69 -7.02
C ASP A 30 -25.71 -6.15 -6.56
N ASP A 31 -25.41 -7.04 -7.48
CA ASP A 31 -25.42 -8.50 -7.30
C ASP A 31 -24.19 -8.79 -6.42
N LYS A 32 -24.36 -8.57 -5.12
CA LYS A 32 -23.37 -8.79 -4.11
C LYS A 32 -23.15 -10.29 -4.01
N ASP A 33 -21.92 -10.71 -4.20
CA ASP A 33 -21.64 -12.11 -4.44
C ASP A 33 -21.49 -12.88 -3.15
N ILE A 34 -20.82 -12.29 -2.14
CA ILE A 34 -20.51 -12.94 -0.86
C ILE A 34 -21.03 -12.11 0.31
N ALA A 35 -21.76 -12.74 1.24
CA ALA A 35 -21.97 -12.23 2.58
C ALA A 35 -20.97 -12.90 3.54
N LEU A 36 -20.11 -12.13 4.18
CA LEU A 36 -19.29 -12.54 5.31
C LEU A 36 -20.01 -12.20 6.61
N ILE A 37 -20.59 -13.23 7.23
CA ILE A 37 -21.34 -13.11 8.45
C ILE A 37 -20.44 -13.44 9.62
N PHE A 38 -20.43 -12.60 10.67
CA PHE A 38 -19.59 -12.84 11.83
C PHE A 38 -20.39 -12.97 13.12
N VAL A 39 -19.87 -13.77 14.03
CA VAL A 39 -20.31 -13.95 15.41
C VAL A 39 -19.12 -13.70 16.32
N THR A 40 -19.10 -12.56 17.00
CA THR A 40 -18.05 -12.17 17.94
C THR A 40 -18.63 -11.78 19.29
N SER A 41 -17.84 -11.81 20.35
CA SER A 41 -18.27 -11.43 21.69
C SER A 41 -18.66 -9.95 21.82
N THR A 42 -18.14 -9.10 20.97
CA THR A 42 -18.34 -7.64 20.97
C THR A 42 -19.38 -7.16 19.97
N GLN A 43 -19.89 -8.06 19.13
CA GLN A 43 -20.75 -7.72 17.98
C GLN A 43 -20.09 -6.72 17.00
N GLN A 44 -18.77 -6.68 17.01
CA GLN A 44 -17.97 -5.86 16.09
C GLN A 44 -17.01 -6.78 15.32
N PRO A 45 -16.67 -6.44 14.06
CA PRO A 45 -15.67 -7.17 13.31
C PRO A 45 -14.32 -7.15 14.05
N ASN A 46 -13.70 -8.31 14.21
CA ASN A 46 -12.36 -8.46 14.73
C ASN A 46 -11.34 -8.61 13.58
N LEU A 47 -10.06 -8.80 13.93
CA LEU A 47 -8.99 -8.94 12.94
C LEU A 47 -9.23 -10.12 11.99
N ASP A 48 -9.76 -11.24 12.47
CA ASP A 48 -10.04 -12.42 11.64
C ASP A 48 -11.12 -12.13 10.59
N VAL A 49 -12.18 -11.40 10.98
CA VAL A 49 -13.23 -10.95 10.05
C VAL A 49 -12.63 -10.05 8.96
N MET A 50 -11.79 -9.07 9.35
CA MET A 50 -11.16 -8.15 8.41
C MET A 50 -10.21 -8.90 7.45
N THR A 51 -9.44 -9.85 7.97
CA THR A 51 -8.53 -10.68 7.16
C THR A 51 -9.31 -11.56 6.17
N LEU A 52 -10.39 -12.20 6.62
CA LEU A 52 -11.26 -12.97 5.72
C LEU A 52 -11.91 -12.10 4.66
N GLN A 53 -12.34 -10.90 5.00
CA GLN A 53 -12.86 -9.94 4.05
C GLN A 53 -11.83 -9.60 2.97
N GLU A 54 -10.60 -9.25 3.35
CA GLU A 54 -9.51 -8.98 2.41
C GLU A 54 -9.25 -10.17 1.48
N MET A 55 -9.21 -11.38 2.01
CA MET A 55 -9.01 -12.62 1.24
C MET A 55 -10.12 -12.89 0.24
N LEU A 56 -11.36 -12.63 0.59
CA LEU A 56 -12.52 -12.87 -0.26
C LEU A 56 -12.74 -11.76 -1.31
N GLN A 57 -12.38 -10.51 -0.98
CA GLN A 57 -12.49 -9.36 -1.89
C GLN A 57 -11.61 -9.47 -3.13
N VAL A 58 -10.60 -10.33 -3.11
CA VAL A 58 -9.77 -10.63 -4.30
C VAL A 58 -10.58 -11.30 -5.41
N TYR A 59 -11.59 -12.04 -5.04
CA TYR A 59 -12.42 -12.77 -5.99
C TYR A 59 -13.65 -11.98 -6.46
N THR A 60 -14.27 -11.25 -5.51
CA THR A 60 -15.54 -10.58 -5.79
C THR A 60 -15.94 -9.62 -4.66
N SER A 61 -17.07 -8.90 -4.79
CA SER A 61 -17.58 -8.04 -3.74
C SER A 61 -18.01 -8.80 -2.49
N VAL A 62 -17.67 -8.28 -1.31
CA VAL A 62 -17.94 -8.88 0.00
C VAL A 62 -18.59 -7.87 0.91
N ASP A 63 -19.76 -8.19 1.45
CA ASP A 63 -20.38 -7.44 2.55
C ASP A 63 -20.10 -8.13 3.87
N VAL A 64 -19.77 -7.35 4.88
CA VAL A 64 -19.56 -7.83 6.25
C VAL A 64 -20.80 -7.52 7.06
N LEU A 65 -21.41 -8.56 7.65
CA LEU A 65 -22.70 -8.48 8.34
C LEU A 65 -22.64 -9.14 9.72
N ALA A 66 -23.22 -8.51 10.74
CA ALA A 66 -23.41 -9.16 12.02
C ALA A 66 -24.54 -10.19 11.94
N ILE A 67 -24.39 -11.32 12.67
CA ILE A 67 -25.39 -12.39 12.64
C ILE A 67 -26.78 -11.92 13.11
N GLU A 68 -26.84 -10.91 13.96
CA GLU A 68 -28.07 -10.33 14.51
C GLU A 68 -28.89 -9.57 13.45
N GLU A 69 -28.23 -9.09 12.39
CA GLU A 69 -28.85 -8.29 11.32
C GLU A 69 -29.48 -9.16 10.23
N ILE A 70 -29.19 -10.48 10.24
CA ILE A 70 -29.53 -11.38 9.15
C ILE A 70 -31.00 -11.74 9.11
N ASP A 71 -31.58 -11.66 7.92
CA ASP A 71 -32.88 -12.21 7.58
C ASP A 71 -32.91 -12.85 6.19
N GLU A 72 -34.04 -13.53 5.87
CA GLU A 72 -34.19 -14.30 4.64
C GLU A 72 -34.13 -13.38 3.39
N GLN A 73 -34.77 -12.21 3.43
CA GLN A 73 -34.77 -11.28 2.31
C GLN A 73 -33.37 -10.72 2.02
N MET A 74 -32.60 -10.45 3.08
CA MET A 74 -31.23 -9.99 2.96
C MET A 74 -30.35 -11.05 2.30
N LEU A 75 -30.44 -12.32 2.75
CA LEU A 75 -29.60 -13.39 2.22
C LEU A 75 -29.92 -13.77 0.77
N GLN A 76 -31.13 -13.52 0.27
CA GLN A 76 -31.49 -13.77 -1.13
C GLN A 76 -30.68 -12.92 -2.15
N ARG A 77 -30.00 -11.86 -1.68
CA ARG A 77 -29.16 -11.00 -2.53
C ARG A 77 -27.78 -11.58 -2.78
N TYR A 78 -27.40 -12.60 -2.05
CA TYR A 78 -26.05 -13.17 -2.12
C TYR A 78 -26.08 -14.56 -2.74
N LYS A 79 -25.01 -14.89 -3.48
CA LYS A 79 -24.82 -16.23 -4.06
C LYS A 79 -24.08 -17.16 -3.11
N ARG A 80 -23.30 -16.57 -2.19
CA ARG A 80 -22.40 -17.32 -1.29
C ARG A 80 -22.42 -16.74 0.12
N LEU A 81 -22.24 -17.60 1.10
CA LEU A 81 -22.10 -17.23 2.51
C LEU A 81 -20.78 -17.72 3.08
N VAL A 82 -20.13 -16.89 3.88
CA VAL A 82 -19.06 -17.32 4.79
C VAL A 82 -19.46 -16.88 6.19
N ILE A 83 -19.56 -17.82 7.11
CA ILE A 83 -20.01 -17.56 8.47
C ILE A 83 -18.86 -17.85 9.42
N LEU A 84 -18.26 -16.82 10.01
CA LEU A 84 -17.20 -16.96 11.00
C LEU A 84 -17.81 -16.91 12.42
N ASN A 85 -17.83 -18.05 13.07
CA ASN A 85 -18.26 -18.20 14.46
C ASN A 85 -17.05 -18.25 15.39
N ALA A 86 -16.52 -17.08 15.73
CA ALA A 86 -15.36 -16.97 16.62
C ALA A 86 -15.72 -17.08 18.12
N TYR A 87 -17.02 -17.16 18.45
CA TYR A 87 -17.48 -17.19 19.83
C TYR A 87 -18.67 -18.15 20.03
N PRO A 88 -18.62 -19.02 21.06
CA PRO A 88 -19.71 -19.96 21.36
C PRO A 88 -20.92 -19.19 21.96
N THR A 89 -21.98 -19.10 21.18
CA THR A 89 -23.23 -18.43 21.59
C THR A 89 -24.44 -19.08 20.91
N ALA A 90 -25.63 -18.80 21.42
CA ALA A 90 -26.87 -19.18 20.73
C ALA A 90 -27.10 -18.23 19.55
N ILE A 91 -27.25 -18.79 18.36
CA ILE A 91 -27.56 -18.02 17.15
C ILE A 91 -29.04 -17.56 17.20
N PRO A 92 -29.34 -16.30 16.87
CA PRO A 92 -30.71 -15.80 16.82
C PRO A 92 -31.57 -16.64 15.88
N GLY A 93 -32.78 -17.06 16.37
CA GLY A 93 -33.64 -17.98 15.61
C GLY A 93 -34.02 -17.46 14.20
N LYS A 94 -34.20 -16.14 14.03
CA LYS A 94 -34.46 -15.52 12.74
C LYS A 94 -33.27 -15.73 11.76
N ALA A 95 -32.05 -15.46 12.21
CA ALA A 95 -30.82 -15.64 11.43
C ALA A 95 -30.60 -17.13 11.09
N LEU A 96 -30.78 -18.02 12.10
CA LEU A 96 -30.66 -19.46 11.90
C LEU A 96 -31.65 -19.99 10.86
N ALA A 97 -32.92 -19.53 10.88
CA ALA A 97 -33.92 -19.89 9.89
C ALA A 97 -33.53 -19.41 8.49
N ALA A 98 -33.03 -18.17 8.37
CA ALA A 98 -32.59 -17.60 7.10
C ALA A 98 -31.41 -18.37 6.50
N VAL A 99 -30.38 -18.66 7.30
CA VAL A 99 -29.19 -19.40 6.86
C VAL A 99 -29.54 -20.84 6.49
N ASN A 100 -30.41 -21.52 7.26
CA ASN A 100 -30.83 -22.90 6.97
C ASN A 100 -31.65 -23.04 5.66
N ARG A 101 -32.27 -21.96 5.18
CA ARG A 101 -32.99 -21.91 3.90
C ARG A 101 -32.14 -21.48 2.73
N PHE A 102 -30.91 -21.03 2.99
CA PHE A 102 -30.03 -20.56 1.95
C PHE A 102 -29.68 -21.68 0.96
N GLN A 103 -29.77 -21.41 -0.35
CA GLN A 103 -29.56 -22.41 -1.41
C GLN A 103 -28.20 -22.31 -2.09
N GLY A 104 -27.45 -21.21 -1.86
CA GLY A 104 -26.14 -21.00 -2.44
C GLY A 104 -25.03 -21.80 -1.72
N SER A 105 -23.78 -21.55 -2.13
CA SER A 105 -22.62 -22.15 -1.45
C SER A 105 -22.37 -21.46 -0.10
N ALA A 106 -22.15 -22.25 0.95
CA ALA A 106 -21.92 -21.74 2.29
C ALA A 106 -20.75 -22.41 3.00
N ILE A 107 -19.92 -21.61 3.65
CA ILE A 107 -18.85 -22.07 4.54
C ILE A 107 -19.18 -21.63 5.96
N LEU A 108 -19.12 -22.58 6.87
CA LEU A 108 -19.17 -22.32 8.32
C LEU A 108 -17.77 -22.54 8.90
N ILE A 109 -17.29 -21.58 9.68
CA ILE A 109 -15.97 -21.62 10.31
C ILE A 109 -16.13 -21.54 11.83
N GLY A 110 -15.50 -22.44 12.57
CA GLY A 110 -15.38 -22.38 14.01
C GLY A 110 -16.58 -22.93 14.78
N GLU A 111 -16.97 -22.23 15.81
CA GLU A 111 -17.95 -22.67 16.82
C GLU A 111 -19.40 -22.74 16.29
N ASN A 112 -20.34 -23.21 17.12
CA ASN A 112 -21.78 -23.22 16.86
C ASN A 112 -22.27 -24.07 15.68
N ALA A 113 -21.44 -24.88 15.05
CA ALA A 113 -21.79 -25.67 13.85
C ALA A 113 -23.06 -26.50 14.05
N LEU A 114 -23.24 -27.13 15.20
CA LEU A 114 -24.37 -28.01 15.51
C LEU A 114 -25.73 -27.29 15.56
N GLN A 115 -25.76 -25.97 15.61
CA GLN A 115 -26.99 -25.20 15.55
C GLN A 115 -27.55 -25.10 14.12
N PHE A 116 -26.70 -25.26 13.09
CA PHE A 116 -27.09 -25.17 11.70
C PHE A 116 -27.56 -26.53 11.15
N SER A 117 -28.67 -26.53 10.43
CA SER A 117 -29.33 -27.76 9.92
C SER A 117 -28.42 -28.75 9.22
N PRO A 118 -27.48 -28.34 8.32
CA PRO A 118 -26.57 -29.28 7.65
C PRO A 118 -25.69 -30.08 8.61
N PHE A 119 -25.38 -29.53 9.78
CA PHE A 119 -24.44 -30.07 10.77
C PHE A 119 -25.11 -30.57 12.05
N ALA A 120 -26.45 -30.47 12.17
CA ALA A 120 -27.21 -30.76 13.40
C ALA A 120 -27.09 -32.23 13.87
N LYS A 121 -26.72 -33.15 12.97
CA LYS A 121 -26.50 -34.59 13.30
C LYS A 121 -25.10 -34.93 13.77
N TRP A 122 -24.19 -33.96 13.78
CA TRP A 122 -22.81 -34.18 14.20
C TRP A 122 -22.71 -34.30 15.72
N GLN A 123 -21.64 -34.96 16.16
CA GLN A 123 -21.35 -35.08 17.57
C GLN A 123 -20.23 -34.10 17.96
N GLN A 124 -20.41 -33.49 19.13
CA GLN A 124 -19.38 -32.63 19.72
C GLN A 124 -18.36 -33.54 20.42
N GLY A 125 -17.10 -33.37 20.07
CA GLY A 125 -16.00 -34.06 20.70
C GLY A 125 -15.37 -33.25 21.85
N GLN A 126 -14.17 -33.62 22.24
CA GLN A 126 -13.41 -32.99 23.30
C GLN A 126 -12.57 -31.79 22.80
N ILE A 127 -12.09 -30.96 23.72
CA ILE A 127 -11.12 -29.92 23.43
C ILE A 127 -9.75 -30.60 23.26
N VAL A 128 -9.11 -30.36 22.13
CA VAL A 128 -7.80 -30.91 21.77
C VAL A 128 -6.82 -29.77 21.42
N GLU A 129 -5.54 -30.04 21.59
CA GLU A 129 -4.47 -29.12 21.15
C GLU A 129 -3.97 -29.57 19.77
N LEU A 130 -4.34 -28.81 18.73
CA LEU A 130 -3.90 -29.04 17.36
C LEU A 130 -2.44 -28.60 17.19
N ARG A 131 -1.63 -29.44 16.58
CA ARG A 131 -0.22 -29.18 16.24
C ARG A 131 0.02 -29.07 14.76
N THR A 132 -0.84 -29.68 13.95
CA THR A 132 -0.78 -29.57 12.50
C THR A 132 -2.18 -29.37 11.92
N ILE A 133 -2.27 -28.65 10.81
CA ILE A 133 -3.48 -28.52 9.99
C ILE A 133 -3.06 -28.74 8.54
N GLY A 134 -3.67 -29.71 7.85
CA GLY A 134 -3.35 -30.01 6.45
C GLY A 134 -1.91 -30.50 6.21
N GLY A 135 -1.25 -31.01 7.24
CA GLY A 135 0.16 -31.38 7.19
C GLY A 135 1.13 -30.25 7.59
N GLU A 136 0.66 -29.00 7.65
CA GLU A 136 1.46 -27.86 8.09
C GLU A 136 1.57 -27.81 9.61
N SER A 137 2.79 -27.67 10.12
CA SER A 137 3.06 -27.53 11.55
C SER A 137 2.68 -26.14 12.05
N LEU A 138 2.07 -26.11 13.23
CA LEU A 138 1.74 -24.87 13.92
C LEU A 138 2.89 -24.50 14.88
N ASP A 139 3.39 -23.27 14.80
CA ASP A 139 4.43 -22.75 15.72
C ASP A 139 3.97 -22.83 17.18
N ASN A 140 2.68 -22.56 17.41
CA ASN A 140 2.03 -22.68 18.70
C ASN A 140 0.77 -23.55 18.55
N PRO A 141 0.54 -24.54 19.41
CA PRO A 141 -0.68 -25.34 19.40
C PRO A 141 -1.94 -24.49 19.55
N VAL A 142 -3.01 -24.92 18.88
CA VAL A 142 -4.32 -24.26 18.93
C VAL A 142 -5.28 -25.16 19.70
N LYS A 143 -5.94 -24.62 20.72
CA LYS A 143 -7.04 -25.30 21.40
C LYS A 143 -8.28 -25.22 20.53
N TRP A 144 -8.79 -26.39 20.16
CA TRP A 144 -9.96 -26.50 19.31
C TRP A 144 -10.91 -27.56 19.86
N LYS A 145 -12.20 -27.26 19.78
CA LYS A 145 -13.24 -28.19 20.16
C LYS A 145 -13.60 -29.07 18.98
N SER A 146 -13.20 -30.33 19.03
CA SER A 146 -13.38 -31.25 17.92
C SER A 146 -14.87 -31.50 17.63
N VAL A 147 -15.15 -31.77 16.35
CA VAL A 147 -16.48 -32.21 15.90
C VAL A 147 -16.31 -33.49 15.09
N LEU A 148 -17.30 -34.40 15.22
CA LEU A 148 -17.33 -35.66 14.48
C LEU A 148 -18.43 -35.53 13.42
N PRO A 149 -18.05 -35.33 12.13
CA PRO A 149 -19.01 -35.22 11.05
C PRO A 149 -19.72 -36.59 10.81
N SER A 150 -20.94 -36.50 10.32
CA SER A 150 -21.64 -37.70 9.83
C SER A 150 -20.96 -38.25 8.58
N ALA A 151 -21.12 -39.56 8.32
CA ALA A 151 -20.41 -40.31 7.26
C ALA A 151 -20.72 -39.81 5.82
N ASP A 152 -21.71 -38.97 5.65
CA ASP A 152 -22.12 -38.40 4.36
C ASP A 152 -21.36 -37.08 4.00
N PHE A 153 -20.40 -36.68 4.84
CA PHE A 153 -19.49 -35.58 4.55
C PHE A 153 -18.13 -36.07 4.07
N GLU A 154 -17.63 -35.48 3.01
CA GLU A 154 -16.28 -35.69 2.50
C GLU A 154 -15.26 -34.94 3.36
N VAL A 155 -14.22 -35.63 3.82
CA VAL A 155 -13.12 -34.99 4.56
C VAL A 155 -12.07 -34.52 3.57
N MET A 156 -11.97 -33.21 3.39
CA MET A 156 -11.02 -32.57 2.49
C MET A 156 -9.66 -32.32 3.15
N ASN A 157 -9.66 -32.03 4.46
CA ASN A 157 -8.45 -31.78 5.20
C ASN A 157 -8.59 -32.23 6.67
N ARG A 158 -7.45 -32.53 7.28
CA ARG A 158 -7.39 -33.04 8.66
C ARG A 158 -6.43 -32.17 9.48
N ALA A 159 -6.74 -32.04 10.76
CA ALA A 159 -5.83 -31.50 11.75
C ALA A 159 -5.40 -32.60 12.71
N SER A 160 -4.19 -32.50 13.26
CA SER A 160 -3.68 -33.50 14.18
C SER A 160 -3.24 -32.91 15.51
N SER A 161 -3.56 -33.63 16.58
CA SER A 161 -2.92 -33.50 17.89
C SER A 161 -1.65 -34.38 17.93
N MET A 162 -1.08 -34.63 19.11
CA MET A 162 0.06 -35.52 19.25
C MET A 162 -0.26 -36.93 18.79
N ASN A 163 -1.47 -37.44 19.06
CA ASN A 163 -1.80 -38.84 18.96
C ASN A 163 -2.95 -39.16 18.00
N GLU A 164 -3.74 -38.17 17.64
CA GLU A 164 -4.99 -38.35 16.91
C GLU A 164 -5.13 -37.35 15.77
N SER A 165 -5.88 -37.76 14.75
CA SER A 165 -6.16 -36.95 13.57
C SER A 165 -7.67 -36.77 13.41
N TYR A 166 -8.08 -35.52 13.26
CA TYR A 166 -9.47 -35.05 13.22
C TYR A 166 -9.84 -34.49 11.87
N PRO A 167 -11.08 -34.69 11.38
CA PRO A 167 -11.62 -33.94 10.25
C PRO A 167 -11.61 -32.44 10.57
N PHE A 168 -10.96 -31.63 9.73
CA PHE A 168 -10.84 -30.19 9.97
C PHE A 168 -11.54 -29.36 8.90
N ILE A 169 -11.42 -29.76 7.63
CA ILE A 169 -12.20 -29.21 6.53
C ILE A 169 -13.04 -30.33 5.95
N VAL A 170 -14.35 -30.16 5.95
CA VAL A 170 -15.29 -31.14 5.41
C VAL A 170 -16.31 -30.46 4.53
N LYS A 171 -16.80 -31.20 3.51
CA LYS A 171 -17.76 -30.68 2.53
C LYS A 171 -18.87 -31.67 2.24
N LYS A 172 -20.07 -31.15 2.04
CA LYS A 172 -21.22 -31.88 1.50
C LYS A 172 -22.06 -30.96 0.63
N ASN A 173 -22.21 -31.27 -0.64
CA ASN A 173 -22.93 -30.44 -1.59
C ASN A 173 -22.41 -28.99 -1.59
N ASN A 174 -23.30 -28.04 -1.29
CA ASN A 174 -23.00 -26.60 -1.24
C ASN A 174 -22.48 -26.13 0.13
N TRP A 175 -22.40 -27.00 1.13
CA TRP A 175 -21.98 -26.68 2.48
C TRP A 175 -20.59 -27.19 2.78
N ALA A 176 -19.77 -26.33 3.38
CA ALA A 176 -18.47 -26.71 3.93
C ALA A 176 -18.37 -26.26 5.38
N TYR A 177 -17.59 -26.99 6.16
CA TYR A 177 -17.21 -26.62 7.51
C TYR A 177 -15.71 -26.59 7.63
N ILE A 178 -15.20 -25.59 8.32
CA ILE A 178 -13.78 -25.41 8.69
C ILE A 178 -13.71 -25.31 10.21
N GLY A 179 -12.86 -26.11 10.83
CA GLY A 179 -12.77 -26.22 12.27
C GLY A 179 -12.47 -24.91 12.98
N ASP A 180 -11.56 -24.13 12.44
CA ASP A 180 -11.15 -22.81 12.97
C ASP A 180 -10.42 -21.99 11.90
N PHE A 181 -10.41 -20.66 12.03
CA PHE A 181 -9.62 -19.79 11.17
C PHE A 181 -8.26 -19.46 11.81
N VAL A 182 -7.26 -20.28 11.47
CA VAL A 182 -5.90 -20.12 11.99
C VAL A 182 -5.05 -19.38 10.96
N ASN A 183 -5.04 -18.03 11.03
CA ASN A 183 -4.32 -17.19 10.08
C ASN A 183 -2.89 -16.85 10.55
N ARG A 184 -2.00 -17.85 10.51
CA ARG A 184 -0.58 -17.70 10.89
C ARG A 184 0.31 -18.78 10.25
N GLY A 185 1.62 -18.50 10.23
CA GLY A 185 2.60 -19.41 9.62
C GLY A 185 2.31 -19.63 8.14
N THR A 186 2.56 -20.84 7.65
CA THR A 186 2.30 -21.20 6.24
C THR A 186 0.81 -21.28 5.89
N LEU A 187 -0.08 -21.46 6.87
CA LEU A 187 -1.52 -21.54 6.64
C LEU A 187 -2.11 -20.26 6.06
N GLN A 188 -1.59 -19.09 6.42
CA GLN A 188 -2.05 -17.81 5.87
C GLN A 188 -1.99 -17.76 4.33
N TYR A 189 -1.04 -18.46 3.71
CA TYR A 189 -0.90 -18.55 2.26
C TYR A 189 -1.88 -19.53 1.61
N GLN A 190 -2.40 -20.50 2.37
CA GLN A 190 -3.30 -21.53 1.86
C GLN A 190 -4.78 -21.12 1.91
N TRP A 191 -5.17 -20.33 2.93
CA TRP A 191 -6.57 -19.96 3.16
C TRP A 191 -7.27 -19.33 1.95
N PRO A 192 -6.67 -18.37 1.22
CA PRO A 192 -7.35 -17.76 0.08
C PRO A 192 -7.71 -18.79 -1.00
N SER A 193 -6.80 -19.71 -1.30
CA SER A 193 -7.06 -20.79 -2.27
C SER A 193 -8.13 -21.76 -1.78
N VAL A 194 -8.07 -22.15 -0.50
CA VAL A 194 -9.06 -23.05 0.12
C VAL A 194 -10.46 -22.42 0.07
N MET A 195 -10.60 -21.15 0.44
CA MET A 195 -11.88 -20.43 0.37
C MET A 195 -12.40 -20.34 -1.07
N GLY A 196 -11.52 -20.03 -2.02
CA GLY A 196 -11.87 -19.99 -3.44
C GLY A 196 -12.41 -21.32 -3.95
N ASP A 197 -11.75 -22.42 -3.60
CA ASP A 197 -12.16 -23.78 -4.01
C ASP A 197 -13.49 -24.21 -3.37
N LEU A 198 -13.67 -23.95 -2.08
CA LEU A 198 -14.90 -24.29 -1.37
C LEU A 198 -16.10 -23.49 -1.89
N LEU A 199 -15.92 -22.21 -2.21
CA LEU A 199 -16.95 -21.33 -2.75
C LEU A 199 -17.08 -21.41 -4.28
N GLN A 200 -16.24 -22.21 -4.96
CA GLN A 200 -16.21 -22.35 -6.42
C GLN A 200 -16.01 -21.01 -7.12
N LEU A 201 -15.05 -20.21 -6.63
CA LEU A 201 -14.70 -18.92 -7.19
C LEU A 201 -13.66 -19.05 -8.31
N PRO A 202 -13.71 -18.20 -9.36
CA PRO A 202 -12.68 -18.22 -10.40
C PRO A 202 -11.34 -17.80 -9.79
N LYS A 203 -10.28 -18.59 -10.07
CA LYS A 203 -8.93 -18.25 -9.56
C LYS A 203 -8.29 -17.22 -10.48
N PRO A 204 -7.96 -16.02 -9.97
CA PRO A 204 -7.10 -15.09 -10.70
C PRO A 204 -5.73 -15.73 -10.93
N GLN A 205 -5.17 -15.52 -12.13
CA GLN A 205 -3.92 -16.18 -12.53
C GLN A 205 -2.70 -15.23 -12.52
N SER A 206 -2.93 -13.93 -12.37
CA SER A 206 -1.89 -12.92 -12.46
C SER A 206 -1.54 -12.38 -11.08
N HIS A 207 -0.24 -12.19 -10.85
CA HIS A 207 0.30 -11.64 -9.63
C HIS A 207 1.07 -10.35 -9.95
N PRO A 208 0.56 -9.19 -9.56
CA PRO A 208 1.31 -7.94 -9.74
C PRO A 208 2.56 -7.96 -8.88
N ALA A 209 3.70 -7.56 -9.46
CA ALA A 209 4.99 -7.56 -8.78
C ALA A 209 5.72 -6.24 -8.96
N PHE A 210 6.42 -5.76 -7.94
CA PHE A 210 7.24 -4.57 -8.01
C PHE A 210 8.54 -4.71 -7.23
N ILE A 211 9.54 -3.92 -7.62
CA ILE A 211 10.84 -3.85 -6.95
C ILE A 211 11.08 -2.42 -6.52
N VAL A 212 11.44 -2.24 -5.26
CA VAL A 212 11.88 -0.97 -4.70
C VAL A 212 13.38 -1.03 -4.42
N LEU A 213 14.13 -0.16 -5.04
CA LEU A 213 15.53 0.07 -4.70
C LEU A 213 15.59 1.04 -3.53
N SER A 214 15.82 0.50 -2.33
CA SER A 214 15.68 1.21 -1.06
C SER A 214 17.00 1.69 -0.47
N ASP A 215 16.93 2.34 0.69
CA ASP A 215 18.07 2.86 1.45
C ASP A 215 18.92 3.87 0.69
N ILE A 216 18.32 4.59 -0.26
CA ILE A 216 19.02 5.66 -0.97
C ILE A 216 18.99 6.92 -0.10
N ASN A 217 20.14 7.28 0.47
CA ASN A 217 20.31 8.45 1.34
C ASN A 217 21.70 9.05 1.15
N MET A 218 22.04 10.10 1.87
CA MET A 218 23.33 10.82 1.75
C MET A 218 24.56 9.89 1.83
N LYS A 219 24.48 8.80 2.60
CA LYS A 219 25.58 7.85 2.80
C LYS A 219 25.73 6.84 1.64
N THR A 220 24.83 6.85 0.64
CA THR A 220 24.82 5.88 -0.48
C THR A 220 26.02 6.04 -1.39
N ASP A 221 26.69 4.93 -1.70
CA ASP A 221 27.75 4.87 -2.71
C ASP A 221 27.16 4.92 -4.13
N VAL A 222 27.39 6.03 -4.81
CA VAL A 222 26.85 6.29 -6.16
C VAL A 222 27.27 5.22 -7.16
N LYS A 223 28.53 4.72 -7.08
CA LYS A 223 29.02 3.72 -8.03
C LYS A 223 28.34 2.35 -7.84
N LYS A 224 28.02 1.99 -6.60
CA LYS A 224 27.22 0.78 -6.32
C LYS A 224 25.80 0.94 -6.86
N LEU A 225 25.15 2.06 -6.53
CA LEU A 225 23.82 2.38 -7.03
C LEU A 225 23.74 2.36 -8.56
N GLU A 226 24.71 2.99 -9.25
CA GLU A 226 24.78 2.98 -10.72
C GLU A 226 24.86 1.56 -11.30
N LYS A 227 25.64 0.68 -10.67
CA LYS A 227 25.75 -0.72 -11.11
C LYS A 227 24.41 -1.46 -10.95
N VAL A 228 23.76 -1.31 -9.80
CA VAL A 228 22.47 -1.97 -9.53
C VAL A 228 21.40 -1.48 -10.53
N VAL A 229 21.25 -0.16 -10.68
CA VAL A 229 20.29 0.43 -11.63
C VAL A 229 20.56 -0.06 -13.05
N LYS A 230 21.84 -0.07 -13.49
CA LYS A 230 22.24 -0.54 -14.82
C LYS A 230 21.87 -2.01 -15.06
N GLU A 231 22.05 -2.88 -14.08
CA GLU A 231 21.69 -4.30 -14.21
C GLU A 231 20.17 -4.51 -14.34
N PHE A 232 19.35 -3.80 -13.54
CA PHE A 232 17.90 -3.84 -13.71
C PHE A 232 17.46 -3.30 -15.06
N THR A 233 18.04 -2.17 -15.50
CA THR A 233 17.74 -1.55 -16.82
C THR A 233 18.09 -2.49 -17.97
N ARG A 234 19.28 -3.14 -17.93
CA ARG A 234 19.72 -4.11 -18.93
C ARG A 234 18.76 -5.28 -19.10
N ASN A 235 18.12 -5.68 -17.99
CA ASN A 235 17.16 -6.77 -17.97
C ASN A 235 15.71 -6.32 -18.24
N SER A 236 15.48 -5.01 -18.50
CA SER A 236 14.15 -4.42 -18.73
C SER A 236 13.19 -4.63 -17.54
N VAL A 237 13.72 -4.69 -16.32
CA VAL A 237 12.93 -4.83 -15.09
C VAL A 237 12.68 -3.44 -14.51
N PRO A 238 11.40 -3.02 -14.38
CA PRO A 238 11.05 -1.74 -13.80
C PRO A 238 11.36 -1.74 -12.29
N ILE A 239 11.96 -0.65 -11.84
CA ILE A 239 12.25 -0.41 -10.42
C ILE A 239 11.75 0.96 -10.00
N ALA A 240 11.41 1.12 -8.72
CA ALA A 240 11.15 2.39 -8.08
C ALA A 240 12.29 2.73 -7.10
N LEU A 241 12.62 4.01 -6.97
CA LEU A 241 13.74 4.48 -6.15
C LEU A 241 13.21 5.08 -4.85
N GLU A 242 13.46 4.42 -3.74
CA GLU A 242 13.09 4.92 -2.40
C GLU A 242 14.22 5.81 -1.87
N VAL A 243 13.92 7.10 -1.68
CA VAL A 243 14.91 8.11 -1.29
C VAL A 243 14.55 8.73 0.05
N THR A 244 15.53 8.73 0.98
CA THR A 244 15.47 9.45 2.25
C THR A 244 16.29 10.74 2.13
N PRO A 245 15.63 11.90 1.90
CA PRO A 245 16.33 13.15 1.59
C PRO A 245 16.99 13.79 2.80
N ILE A 246 16.40 13.58 3.99
CA ILE A 246 16.89 14.10 5.27
C ILE A 246 17.04 12.90 6.20
N LEU A 247 18.26 12.52 6.48
CA LEU A 247 18.59 11.37 7.32
C LEU A 247 18.94 11.86 8.75
N LEU A 248 18.13 11.44 9.71
CA LEU A 248 18.41 11.64 11.13
C LEU A 248 19.19 10.43 11.65
N ASP A 249 20.47 10.59 11.92
CA ASP A 249 21.26 9.57 12.60
C ASP A 249 20.95 9.60 14.10
N LYS A 250 20.23 8.57 14.56
CA LYS A 250 19.78 8.48 15.96
C LYS A 250 20.95 8.27 16.95
N PHE A 251 22.07 7.70 16.48
CA PHE A 251 23.24 7.44 17.32
C PHE A 251 24.11 8.69 17.45
N GLU A 252 24.40 9.34 16.33
CA GLU A 252 25.25 10.52 16.29
C GLU A 252 24.46 11.81 16.58
N LYS A 253 23.13 11.76 16.60
CA LYS A 253 22.21 12.92 16.67
C LYS A 253 22.45 13.98 15.59
N ASN A 254 23.06 13.58 14.48
CA ASN A 254 23.35 14.43 13.34
C ASN A 254 22.24 14.34 12.29
N ILE A 255 21.97 15.45 11.63
CA ILE A 255 21.06 15.50 10.47
C ILE A 255 21.94 15.62 9.23
N TYR A 256 21.73 14.69 8.30
CA TYR A 256 22.43 14.67 7.02
C TYR A 256 21.43 14.94 5.89
N TYR A 257 21.84 15.81 4.98
CA TYR A 257 21.02 16.18 3.83
C TYR A 257 21.53 15.51 2.55
N LEU A 258 20.62 15.09 1.68
CA LEU A 258 20.97 14.44 0.40
C LEU A 258 21.92 15.31 -0.46
N HIS A 259 21.82 16.64 -0.40
CA HIS A 259 22.66 17.57 -1.17
C HIS A 259 24.11 17.62 -0.69
N ASP A 260 24.45 17.07 0.47
CA ASP A 260 25.83 16.95 0.92
C ASP A 260 26.60 15.94 0.07
N ASN A 261 25.88 14.98 -0.56
CA ASN A 261 26.41 14.11 -1.61
C ASN A 261 26.01 14.63 -3.01
N LYS A 262 26.72 15.63 -3.50
CA LYS A 262 26.44 16.29 -4.81
C LYS A 262 26.40 15.30 -5.97
N LYS A 263 27.26 14.27 -5.95
CA LYS A 263 27.31 13.24 -7.02
C LYS A 263 26.03 12.41 -7.02
N LEU A 264 25.59 11.99 -5.85
CA LEU A 264 24.33 11.24 -5.69
C LEU A 264 23.13 12.08 -6.14
N LEU A 265 23.03 13.33 -5.66
CA LEU A 265 21.94 14.21 -6.04
C LEU A 265 21.86 14.40 -7.57
N SER A 266 23.00 14.68 -8.23
CA SER A 266 23.05 14.81 -9.69
C SER A 266 22.64 13.52 -10.40
N TYR A 267 23.02 12.38 -9.88
CA TYR A 267 22.63 11.08 -10.43
C TYR A 267 21.12 10.83 -10.30
N LEU A 268 20.54 11.09 -9.13
CA LEU A 268 19.10 10.96 -8.93
C LEU A 268 18.29 11.93 -9.81
N GLN A 269 18.76 13.16 -10.00
CA GLN A 269 18.14 14.10 -10.94
C GLN A 269 18.18 13.57 -12.38
N LYS A 270 19.27 12.94 -12.79
CA LYS A 270 19.37 12.27 -14.09
C LYS A 270 18.34 11.14 -14.21
N LEU A 271 18.21 10.28 -13.18
CA LEU A 271 17.23 9.20 -13.16
C LEU A 271 15.78 9.73 -13.19
N GLN A 272 15.49 10.88 -12.55
CA GLN A 272 14.19 11.54 -12.66
C GLN A 272 13.88 11.95 -14.11
N ILE A 273 14.85 12.50 -14.82
CA ILE A 273 14.71 12.88 -16.23
C ILE A 273 14.53 11.62 -17.11
N GLU A 274 15.22 10.54 -16.81
CA GLU A 274 15.08 9.24 -17.49
C GLU A 274 13.74 8.56 -17.17
N GLY A 275 12.99 9.10 -16.20
CA GLY A 275 11.62 8.68 -15.88
C GLY A 275 11.52 7.56 -14.87
N TYR A 276 12.53 7.34 -14.05
CA TYR A 276 12.39 6.44 -12.91
C TYR A 276 11.37 7.00 -11.88
N PRO A 277 10.44 6.19 -11.37
CA PRO A 277 9.55 6.60 -10.30
C PRO A 277 10.28 6.70 -8.98
N PHE A 278 9.96 7.75 -8.21
CA PHE A 278 10.53 7.98 -6.89
C PHE A 278 9.50 7.74 -5.79
N ILE A 279 9.97 7.14 -4.69
CA ILE A 279 9.24 6.91 -3.46
C ILE A 279 9.89 7.75 -2.37
N LEU A 280 9.09 8.48 -1.60
CA LEU A 280 9.58 9.24 -0.45
C LEU A 280 9.67 8.31 0.76
N SER A 281 10.85 8.23 1.37
CA SER A 281 11.04 7.74 2.72
C SER A 281 11.48 8.89 3.62
N SER A 282 10.88 9.03 4.79
CA SER A 282 11.11 10.18 5.65
C SER A 282 11.49 9.76 7.06
N SER A 283 12.66 10.19 7.50
CA SER A 283 13.08 10.05 8.91
C SER A 283 12.63 11.23 9.79
N THR A 284 11.96 12.23 9.20
CA THR A 284 11.50 13.46 9.86
C THR A 284 10.02 13.72 9.49
N SER A 285 9.70 14.91 8.94
CA SER A 285 8.37 15.24 8.43
C SER A 285 8.28 14.88 6.94
N PRO A 286 7.27 14.10 6.51
CA PRO A 286 7.03 13.82 5.10
C PRO A 286 6.89 15.09 4.26
N GLU A 287 6.24 16.11 4.79
CA GLU A 287 6.04 17.40 4.10
C GLU A 287 7.37 18.12 3.85
N LYS A 288 8.21 18.28 4.89
CA LYS A 288 9.54 18.88 4.73
C LYS A 288 10.43 18.10 3.78
N SER A 289 10.35 16.79 3.82
CA SER A 289 11.10 15.89 2.94
C SER A 289 10.65 16.00 1.48
N LEU A 290 9.34 16.13 1.25
CA LEU A 290 8.75 16.33 -0.07
C LEU A 290 9.18 17.70 -0.65
N GLU A 291 9.02 18.79 0.11
CA GLU A 291 9.41 20.14 -0.31
C GLU A 291 10.92 20.24 -0.63
N TYR A 292 11.72 19.58 0.22
CA TYR A 292 13.17 19.48 0.01
C TYR A 292 13.51 18.82 -1.34
N LEU A 293 12.89 17.68 -1.68
CA LEU A 293 13.12 16.98 -2.95
C LEU A 293 12.59 17.78 -4.14
N ALA A 294 11.39 18.37 -4.02
CA ALA A 294 10.76 19.15 -5.09
C ALA A 294 11.62 20.34 -5.52
N LEU A 295 12.19 21.07 -4.55
CA LEU A 295 13.14 22.18 -4.82
C LEU A 295 14.40 21.68 -5.55
N ARG A 296 14.74 20.42 -5.45
CA ARG A 296 15.90 19.78 -6.11
C ARG A 296 15.53 18.98 -7.36
N LYS A 297 14.29 19.20 -7.86
CA LYS A 297 13.78 18.58 -9.10
C LYS A 297 13.73 17.05 -9.02
N ILE A 298 13.40 16.50 -7.85
CA ILE A 298 13.06 15.10 -7.64
C ILE A 298 11.62 15.08 -7.12
N TYR A 299 10.75 14.31 -7.78
CA TYR A 299 9.30 14.39 -7.61
C TYR A 299 8.73 13.00 -7.24
N PRO A 300 8.75 12.63 -5.94
CA PRO A 300 8.19 11.38 -5.51
C PRO A 300 6.67 11.38 -5.63
N ALA A 301 6.10 10.31 -6.17
CA ALA A 301 4.67 10.15 -6.35
C ALA A 301 4.03 9.21 -5.31
N ILE A 302 4.86 8.48 -4.55
CA ILE A 302 4.46 7.48 -3.56
C ILE A 302 5.25 7.72 -2.28
N SER A 303 4.68 7.40 -1.12
CA SER A 303 5.36 7.44 0.19
C SER A 303 5.65 6.04 0.73
N ARG A 304 6.74 5.88 1.47
CA ARG A 304 7.02 4.68 2.25
C ARG A 304 6.13 4.61 3.50
N GLU A 305 5.86 5.74 4.12
CA GLU A 305 5.01 5.84 5.28
C GLU A 305 3.58 6.24 4.89
N GLU A 306 2.61 5.86 5.70
CA GLU A 306 1.27 6.37 5.58
C GLU A 306 1.25 7.88 5.81
N SER A 307 0.81 8.63 4.82
CA SER A 307 0.72 10.08 4.89
C SER A 307 -0.50 10.58 4.13
N SER A 308 -1.22 11.55 4.71
CA SER A 308 -2.35 12.20 4.05
C SER A 308 -1.96 13.02 2.81
N LEU A 309 -0.67 13.29 2.63
CA LEU A 309 -0.14 14.02 1.47
C LEU A 309 -0.15 13.18 0.20
N PHE A 310 -0.08 11.85 0.33
CA PHE A 310 0.10 10.91 -0.77
C PHE A 310 -1.13 10.04 -0.97
N LYS A 311 -1.54 9.83 -2.22
CA LYS A 311 -2.55 8.83 -2.56
C LYS A 311 -1.99 7.42 -2.67
N GLY A 312 -0.69 7.26 -2.84
CA GLY A 312 -0.02 5.97 -2.87
C GLY A 312 0.95 5.81 -1.72
N SER A 313 0.92 4.68 -1.02
CA SER A 313 1.89 4.31 0.00
C SER A 313 2.30 2.85 -0.11
N ILE A 314 3.46 2.52 0.44
CA ILE A 314 3.94 1.15 0.55
C ILE A 314 3.86 0.74 2.02
N GLU A 315 3.13 -0.35 2.28
CA GLU A 315 2.98 -0.95 3.61
C GLU A 315 4.18 -1.84 3.95
N GLU A 316 4.55 -1.92 5.22
CA GLU A 316 5.61 -2.81 5.68
C GLU A 316 5.23 -4.29 5.54
N GLU A 317 6.25 -5.17 5.59
CA GLU A 317 6.10 -6.62 5.43
C GLU A 317 5.12 -7.21 6.46
N GLY A 318 4.23 -8.08 6.00
CA GLY A 318 3.45 -8.99 6.83
C GLY A 318 2.04 -8.53 7.22
N GLN A 319 1.56 -7.38 6.74
CA GLN A 319 0.21 -6.89 7.09
C GLN A 319 -0.88 -7.36 6.10
N SER A 320 -0.59 -7.45 4.81
CA SER A 320 -1.53 -7.90 3.79
C SER A 320 -0.80 -8.52 2.59
N PHE A 321 -1.52 -9.35 1.82
CA PHE A 321 -1.02 -9.87 0.53
C PHE A 321 -1.56 -9.08 -0.66
N TYR A 322 -2.45 -8.14 -0.46
CA TYR A 322 -3.24 -7.51 -1.50
C TYR A 322 -3.08 -5.99 -1.51
N ILE A 323 -3.24 -5.42 -2.70
CA ILE A 323 -3.37 -3.97 -2.83
C ILE A 323 -4.66 -3.55 -2.12
N LYS A 324 -4.54 -2.64 -1.15
CA LYS A 324 -5.68 -2.05 -0.45
C LYS A 324 -6.06 -0.72 -1.06
N GLN A 325 -7.35 -0.46 -1.14
CA GLN A 325 -7.89 0.86 -1.47
C GLN A 325 -8.70 1.37 -0.29
N MET A 326 -8.22 2.43 0.35
CA MET A 326 -8.86 3.06 1.51
C MET A 326 -8.91 4.58 1.32
N ASP A 327 -10.08 5.18 1.46
CA ASP A 327 -10.27 6.65 1.42
C ASP A 327 -9.56 7.34 0.23
N ASN A 328 -9.70 6.80 -0.98
CA ASN A 328 -8.99 7.24 -2.20
C ASN A 328 -7.46 7.09 -2.17
N ARG A 329 -6.93 6.30 -1.25
CA ARG A 329 -5.51 5.92 -1.19
C ARG A 329 -5.32 4.50 -1.66
N THR A 330 -4.18 4.24 -2.31
CA THR A 330 -3.76 2.90 -2.72
C THR A 330 -2.54 2.50 -1.90
N ILE A 331 -2.65 1.39 -1.20
CA ILE A 331 -1.58 0.84 -0.36
C ILE A 331 -1.03 -0.42 -1.04
N TYR A 332 0.27 -0.43 -1.28
CA TYR A 332 0.98 -1.54 -1.94
C TYR A 332 1.76 -2.32 -0.88
N PRO A 333 1.42 -3.61 -0.63
CA PRO A 333 2.11 -4.38 0.41
C PRO A 333 3.50 -4.84 -0.03
N MET A 334 4.48 -4.72 0.86
CA MET A 334 5.82 -5.25 0.73
C MET A 334 5.84 -6.70 1.23
N THR A 335 5.43 -7.64 0.41
CA THR A 335 5.13 -9.01 0.83
C THR A 335 6.34 -9.93 0.96
N VAL A 336 7.34 -9.74 0.10
CA VAL A 336 8.58 -10.54 0.13
C VAL A 336 9.59 -9.99 1.12
N GLY A 337 9.57 -8.67 1.34
CA GLY A 337 10.46 -7.96 2.26
C GLY A 337 11.82 -7.65 1.66
N THR A 338 12.81 -7.49 2.52
CA THR A 338 14.13 -6.92 2.19
C THR A 338 15.16 -8.02 1.89
N ILE A 339 15.90 -7.86 0.80
CA ILE A 339 17.07 -8.70 0.50
C ILE A 339 18.23 -8.23 1.38
N SER A 340 18.85 -9.16 2.11
CA SER A 340 19.99 -8.88 2.97
C SER A 340 21.27 -9.52 2.43
N ASP A 341 22.36 -8.76 2.31
CA ASP A 341 23.68 -9.28 1.92
C ASP A 341 24.43 -9.97 3.09
N THR A 342 23.86 -9.90 4.29
CA THR A 342 24.39 -10.64 5.47
C THR A 342 23.93 -12.09 5.49
N ASP A 343 22.91 -12.45 4.72
CA ASP A 343 22.41 -13.81 4.64
C ASP A 343 23.37 -14.69 3.79
N ILE A 344 23.53 -15.94 4.17
CA ILE A 344 24.37 -16.90 3.46
C ILE A 344 23.88 -17.09 2.01
N ASN A 345 22.57 -17.05 1.81
CA ASN A 345 21.92 -17.08 0.50
C ASN A 345 20.77 -16.06 0.48
N PRO A 346 21.05 -14.80 0.13
CA PRO A 346 20.07 -13.71 0.20
C PRO A 346 18.78 -13.96 -0.61
N LEU A 347 18.88 -14.71 -1.70
CA LEU A 347 17.74 -14.95 -2.60
C LEU A 347 16.97 -16.23 -2.30
N TYR A 348 17.47 -17.09 -1.43
CA TYR A 348 16.75 -18.33 -1.06
C TYR A 348 15.40 -18.01 -0.37
N THR A 349 15.43 -17.14 0.62
CA THR A 349 14.21 -16.69 1.34
C THR A 349 13.25 -15.97 0.41
N VAL A 350 13.78 -15.12 -0.48
CA VAL A 350 12.98 -14.41 -1.50
C VAL A 350 12.25 -15.40 -2.40
N LYS A 351 12.96 -16.41 -2.93
CA LYS A 351 12.37 -17.44 -3.77
C LYS A 351 11.28 -18.22 -3.05
N GLN A 352 11.55 -18.69 -1.83
CA GLN A 352 10.55 -19.41 -1.04
C GLN A 352 9.29 -18.55 -0.80
N LYS A 353 9.45 -17.26 -0.44
CA LYS A 353 8.30 -16.37 -0.24
C LYS A 353 7.52 -16.15 -1.53
N ILE A 354 8.19 -15.99 -2.67
CA ILE A 354 7.52 -15.91 -3.98
C ILE A 354 6.72 -17.20 -4.23
N ASP A 355 7.31 -18.37 -4.04
CA ASP A 355 6.64 -19.67 -4.25
C ASP A 355 5.38 -19.82 -3.35
N TYR A 356 5.43 -19.35 -2.10
CA TYR A 356 4.25 -19.30 -1.22
C TYR A 356 3.20 -18.29 -1.68
N LEU A 357 3.62 -17.09 -2.04
CA LEU A 357 2.71 -16.03 -2.47
C LEU A 357 2.00 -16.39 -3.78
N LEU A 358 2.65 -17.11 -4.68
CA LEU A 358 2.03 -17.61 -5.92
C LEU A 358 0.89 -18.61 -5.69
N GLN A 359 0.79 -19.17 -4.48
CA GLN A 359 -0.37 -20.01 -4.09
C GLN A 359 -1.55 -19.13 -3.64
N VAL A 360 -1.32 -17.87 -3.32
CA VAL A 360 -2.33 -16.89 -2.89
C VAL A 360 -2.85 -16.16 -4.12
N PRO A 361 -4.10 -16.38 -4.55
CA PRO A 361 -4.63 -15.76 -5.77
C PRO A 361 -4.49 -14.24 -5.78
N SER A 362 -3.99 -13.67 -6.86
CA SER A 362 -3.75 -12.22 -7.04
C SER A 362 -2.91 -11.53 -5.96
N SER A 363 -2.12 -12.28 -5.22
CA SER A 363 -1.20 -11.67 -4.25
C SER A 363 -0.23 -10.73 -4.93
N MET A 364 0.07 -9.63 -4.25
CA MET A 364 1.13 -8.71 -4.66
C MET A 364 2.50 -9.26 -4.28
N ILE A 365 3.47 -9.12 -5.15
CA ILE A 365 4.87 -9.51 -4.91
C ILE A 365 5.71 -8.24 -4.78
N GLY A 366 5.83 -7.70 -3.57
CA GLY A 366 6.65 -6.52 -3.28
C GLY A 366 8.04 -6.93 -2.79
N ILE A 367 9.09 -6.51 -3.49
CA ILE A 367 10.49 -6.85 -3.17
C ILE A 367 11.27 -5.57 -2.88
N GLN A 368 11.96 -5.54 -1.76
CA GLN A 368 12.86 -4.47 -1.37
C GLN A 368 14.31 -4.87 -1.62
N TYR A 369 14.99 -4.14 -2.50
CA TYR A 369 16.42 -4.31 -2.84
C TYR A 369 17.21 -3.12 -2.33
N PRO A 370 17.95 -3.23 -1.21
CA PRO A 370 18.73 -2.11 -0.69
C PRO A 370 19.86 -1.69 -1.63
N ALA A 371 20.10 -0.40 -1.78
CA ALA A 371 21.11 0.16 -2.68
C ALA A 371 22.56 -0.24 -2.35
N TYR A 372 22.80 -0.73 -1.13
CA TYR A 372 24.12 -1.22 -0.70
C TYR A 372 24.38 -2.68 -1.07
N VAL A 373 23.35 -3.45 -1.40
CA VAL A 373 23.46 -4.88 -1.78
C VAL A 373 24.21 -5.02 -3.10
N ASN A 374 24.97 -6.10 -3.22
CA ASN A 374 25.82 -6.33 -4.39
C ASN A 374 25.00 -6.52 -5.67
N ALA A 375 25.34 -5.79 -6.73
CA ALA A 375 24.67 -5.88 -8.05
C ALA A 375 24.72 -7.28 -8.69
N SER A 376 25.60 -8.19 -8.23
CA SER A 376 25.64 -9.58 -8.72
C SER A 376 24.35 -10.36 -8.46
N TYR A 377 23.62 -10.04 -7.39
CA TYR A 377 22.34 -10.69 -7.08
C TYR A 377 21.19 -10.25 -7.97
N VAL A 378 21.35 -9.12 -8.70
CA VAL A 378 20.27 -8.63 -9.59
C VAL A 378 19.95 -9.65 -10.67
N GLN A 379 20.97 -10.24 -11.31
CA GLN A 379 20.74 -11.22 -12.38
C GLN A 379 19.99 -12.45 -11.84
N GLU A 380 20.38 -12.96 -10.69
CA GLU A 380 19.70 -14.12 -10.08
C GLU A 380 18.27 -13.79 -9.69
N LEU A 381 18.01 -12.59 -9.13
CA LEU A 381 16.64 -12.13 -8.85
C LEU A 381 15.81 -12.04 -10.13
N VAL A 382 16.37 -11.49 -11.19
CA VAL A 382 15.71 -11.40 -12.50
C VAL A 382 15.38 -12.79 -13.05
N ASP A 383 16.28 -13.75 -12.90
CA ASP A 383 16.06 -15.12 -13.36
C ASP A 383 14.93 -15.79 -12.56
N VAL A 384 14.86 -15.55 -11.24
CA VAL A 384 13.72 -15.98 -10.40
C VAL A 384 12.41 -15.39 -10.90
N LEU A 385 12.37 -14.07 -11.15
CA LEU A 385 11.16 -13.39 -11.62
C LEU A 385 10.72 -13.89 -13.01
N LYS A 386 11.65 -14.06 -13.93
CA LYS A 386 11.38 -14.58 -15.28
C LYS A 386 10.98 -16.06 -15.29
N GLY A 387 11.38 -16.80 -14.27
CA GLY A 387 10.97 -18.20 -14.07
C GLY A 387 9.48 -18.35 -13.75
N HIS A 388 8.78 -17.27 -13.37
CA HIS A 388 7.36 -17.25 -13.01
C HIS A 388 6.55 -16.38 -13.97
N PRO A 389 6.04 -16.93 -15.09
CA PRO A 389 5.33 -16.17 -16.13
C PRO A 389 4.02 -15.53 -15.66
N GLN A 390 3.47 -15.96 -14.52
CA GLN A 390 2.29 -15.37 -13.88
C GLN A 390 2.58 -14.05 -13.15
N LEU A 391 3.85 -13.63 -13.02
CA LEU A 391 4.22 -12.35 -12.43
C LEU A 391 4.10 -11.22 -13.45
N GLU A 392 3.31 -10.21 -13.14
CA GLU A 392 3.17 -8.99 -13.92
C GLU A 392 3.97 -7.86 -13.26
N LEU A 393 5.13 -7.52 -13.84
CA LEU A 393 5.98 -6.47 -13.30
C LEU A 393 5.32 -5.09 -13.46
N MET A 394 4.99 -4.47 -12.36
CA MET A 394 4.41 -3.13 -12.29
C MET A 394 5.50 -2.06 -12.47
N ASN A 395 5.19 -1.08 -13.30
CA ASN A 395 5.94 0.17 -13.33
C ASN A 395 5.12 1.25 -12.60
N PHE A 396 5.58 1.71 -11.46
CA PHE A 396 4.90 2.76 -10.69
C PHE A 396 4.75 4.06 -11.48
N ARG A 397 5.58 4.31 -12.49
CA ARG A 397 5.40 5.45 -13.39
C ARG A 397 4.06 5.41 -14.15
N GLN A 398 3.54 4.21 -14.40
CA GLN A 398 2.28 3.99 -15.14
C GLN A 398 1.07 3.85 -14.20
N THR A 399 1.16 4.36 -13.00
CA THR A 399 0.06 4.39 -12.03
C THR A 399 -0.46 5.80 -11.82
N ASN A 400 -1.78 5.95 -11.59
CA ASN A 400 -2.34 7.24 -11.22
C ASN A 400 -1.99 7.54 -9.77
N GLN A 401 -1.16 8.56 -9.55
CA GLN A 401 -0.77 9.00 -8.20
C GLN A 401 -0.97 10.50 -8.05
N GLN A 402 -1.22 10.92 -6.84
CA GLN A 402 -1.31 12.34 -6.50
C GLN A 402 -0.64 12.60 -5.16
N VAL A 403 0.14 13.67 -5.14
CA VAL A 403 0.78 14.19 -3.94
C VAL A 403 0.40 15.65 -3.80
N LYS A 404 -0.02 16.05 -2.61
CA LYS A 404 -0.42 17.44 -2.36
C LYS A 404 0.00 17.88 -0.96
N SER A 405 0.87 18.88 -0.89
CA SER A 405 1.18 19.66 0.31
C SER A 405 0.78 21.13 0.10
N GLU A 406 1.14 22.01 1.02
CA GLU A 406 0.89 23.44 0.90
C GLU A 406 1.59 24.04 -0.34
N ASN A 407 2.84 23.66 -0.60
CA ASN A 407 3.70 24.25 -1.63
C ASN A 407 3.99 23.36 -2.83
N VAL A 408 3.58 22.07 -2.77
CA VAL A 408 3.92 21.09 -3.80
C VAL A 408 2.68 20.28 -4.19
N THR A 409 2.36 20.32 -5.48
CA THR A 409 1.37 19.41 -6.06
C THR A 409 2.02 18.62 -7.18
N ILE A 410 1.95 17.29 -7.10
CA ILE A 410 2.46 16.37 -8.13
C ILE A 410 1.29 15.48 -8.53
N VAL A 411 0.97 15.43 -9.81
CA VAL A 411 -0.03 14.50 -10.37
C VAL A 411 0.68 13.64 -11.40
N GLN A 412 0.67 12.36 -11.19
CA GLN A 412 1.22 11.36 -12.11
C GLN A 412 0.07 10.62 -12.79
N HIS A 413 0.12 10.50 -14.10
CA HIS A 413 -0.86 9.85 -14.94
C HIS A 413 -0.40 8.46 -15.39
N LYS A 414 -1.34 7.62 -15.84
CA LYS A 414 -1.05 6.25 -16.33
C LYS A 414 -0.13 6.19 -17.56
N ASP A 415 -0.05 7.26 -18.33
CA ASP A 415 0.89 7.40 -19.46
C ASP A 415 2.33 7.69 -19.03
N GLY A 416 2.55 7.91 -17.74
CA GLY A 416 3.84 8.21 -17.15
C GLY A 416 4.19 9.70 -17.17
N GLU A 417 3.29 10.58 -17.60
CA GLU A 417 3.48 12.02 -17.49
C GLU A 417 3.25 12.51 -16.06
N GLN A 418 4.06 13.48 -15.63
CA GLN A 418 3.91 14.15 -14.33
C GLN A 418 3.63 15.63 -14.53
N THR A 419 2.53 16.10 -13.96
CA THR A 419 2.24 17.52 -13.81
C THR A 419 2.71 17.99 -12.43
N ILE A 420 3.58 19.01 -12.41
CA ILE A 420 4.23 19.49 -11.20
C ILE A 420 3.91 20.97 -11.04
N ASP A 421 3.31 21.33 -9.91
CA ASP A 421 3.05 22.72 -9.51
C ASP A 421 3.76 23.02 -8.20
N LEU A 422 4.58 24.10 -8.20
CA LEU A 422 5.41 24.54 -7.07
C LEU A 422 5.10 26.01 -6.74
N THR A 423 4.48 26.23 -5.61
CA THR A 423 3.97 27.56 -5.19
C THR A 423 4.82 28.25 -4.11
N PHE A 424 6.10 27.85 -3.95
CA PHE A 424 6.99 28.43 -2.95
C PHE A 424 7.18 29.94 -3.09
N SER A 425 6.91 30.68 -2.03
CA SER A 425 7.28 32.10 -1.90
C SER A 425 8.80 32.27 -1.76
N LYS A 426 9.31 33.48 -2.02
CA LYS A 426 10.74 33.77 -1.83
C LYS A 426 11.17 33.58 -0.36
N THR A 427 10.30 33.92 0.56
CA THR A 427 10.55 33.83 2.02
C THR A 427 10.62 32.36 2.47
N GLU A 428 9.76 31.49 1.95
CA GLU A 428 9.80 30.05 2.26
C GLU A 428 11.05 29.38 1.71
N ARG A 429 11.44 29.69 0.48
CA ARG A 429 12.71 29.20 -0.09
C ARG A 429 13.91 29.60 0.77
N LEU A 430 13.94 30.85 1.24
CA LEU A 430 14.99 31.35 2.14
C LEU A 430 14.96 30.64 3.49
N LYS A 431 13.78 30.39 4.05
CA LYS A 431 13.61 29.64 5.31
C LYS A 431 14.15 28.23 5.20
N ILE A 432 13.82 27.51 4.13
CA ILE A 432 14.32 26.15 3.89
C ILE A 432 15.85 26.14 3.81
N VAL A 433 16.45 27.08 3.07
CA VAL A 433 17.93 27.21 2.98
C VAL A 433 18.54 27.55 4.34
N PHE A 434 17.87 28.40 5.15
CA PHE A 434 18.33 28.72 6.49
C PHE A 434 18.29 27.52 7.44
N ASP A 435 17.23 26.71 7.41
CA ASP A 435 17.09 25.51 8.22
C ASP A 435 18.14 24.44 7.86
N GLU A 436 18.51 24.38 6.57
CA GLU A 436 19.52 23.44 6.08
C GLU A 436 20.95 23.81 6.45
N ARG A 437 21.29 25.12 6.42
CA ARG A 437 22.67 25.65 6.59
C ARG A 437 22.72 26.93 7.41
N PRO A 438 22.30 26.91 8.68
CA PRO A 438 22.20 28.11 9.46
C PRO A 438 23.56 28.81 9.66
N PHE A 439 24.63 28.06 9.87
CA PHE A 439 25.98 28.63 10.06
C PHE A 439 26.55 29.27 8.80
N GLU A 440 26.33 28.68 7.63
CA GLU A 440 26.80 29.21 6.35
C GLU A 440 26.12 30.55 6.05
N LEU A 441 24.81 30.66 6.27
CA LEU A 441 24.06 31.90 6.10
C LEU A 441 24.48 32.99 7.08
N ILE A 442 24.68 32.65 8.36
CA ILE A 442 25.21 33.59 9.36
C ILE A 442 26.56 34.13 8.90
N LEU A 443 27.46 33.29 8.41
CA LEU A 443 28.75 33.67 7.88
C LEU A 443 28.62 34.64 6.69
N TRP A 444 27.73 34.36 5.73
CA TRP A 444 27.47 35.23 4.60
C TRP A 444 26.93 36.64 5.03
N VAL A 445 25.99 36.66 6.00
CA VAL A 445 25.47 37.91 6.56
C VAL A 445 26.61 38.69 7.23
N LEU A 446 27.48 38.03 7.98
CA LEU A 446 28.62 38.67 8.61
C LEU A 446 29.60 39.23 7.59
N VAL A 447 29.92 38.49 6.53
CA VAL A 447 30.76 38.96 5.42
C VAL A 447 30.12 40.18 4.73
N LEU A 448 28.81 40.21 4.53
CA LEU A 448 28.09 41.33 3.92
C LEU A 448 28.13 42.54 4.79
N ILE A 449 27.95 42.42 6.12
CA ILE A 449 28.06 43.51 7.09
C ILE A 449 29.47 44.08 7.07
N VAL A 450 30.51 43.24 7.14
CA VAL A 450 31.91 43.68 7.10
C VAL A 450 32.22 44.41 5.78
N SER A 451 31.76 43.88 4.64
CA SER A 451 31.93 44.50 3.33
C SER A 451 31.25 45.88 3.26
N LEU A 452 30.07 45.99 3.86
CA LEU A 452 29.36 47.27 3.97
C LEU A 452 30.16 48.31 4.77
N PHE A 453 30.69 47.90 5.94
CA PHE A 453 31.54 48.77 6.76
C PHE A 453 32.80 49.22 6.02
N VAL A 454 33.50 48.32 5.33
CA VAL A 454 34.68 48.64 4.51
C VAL A 454 34.32 49.64 3.41
N THR A 455 33.20 49.45 2.73
CA THR A 455 32.75 50.36 1.68
C THR A 455 32.43 51.75 2.23
N LEU A 456 31.70 51.82 3.34
CA LEU A 456 31.39 53.10 4.01
C LEU A 456 32.64 53.82 4.49
N PHE A 457 33.61 53.06 5.05
CA PHE A 457 34.91 53.61 5.46
C PHE A 457 35.68 54.17 4.26
N PHE A 458 35.69 53.46 3.13
CA PHE A 458 36.33 53.90 1.89
C PHE A 458 35.68 55.21 1.35
N ILE A 459 34.36 55.26 1.30
CA ILE A 459 33.59 56.45 0.90
C ILE A 459 33.88 57.64 1.84
N SER A 460 33.91 57.39 3.15
CA SER A 460 34.22 58.42 4.15
C SER A 460 35.63 58.95 3.98
N THR A 461 36.60 58.08 3.76
CA THR A 461 38.01 58.46 3.54
C THR A 461 38.18 59.25 2.24
N LEU A 462 37.50 58.88 1.18
CA LEU A 462 37.49 59.66 -0.08
C LEU A 462 36.89 61.03 0.11
N ARG A 463 35.75 61.15 0.82
CA ARG A 463 35.14 62.46 1.13
C ARG A 463 36.06 63.30 1.95
N LEU A 464 36.73 62.74 2.97
CA LEU A 464 37.69 63.46 3.80
C LEU A 464 38.88 64.03 2.95
N ARG A 465 39.43 63.16 2.07
CA ARG A 465 40.50 63.60 1.14
C ARG A 465 40.08 64.73 0.20
N ILE A 466 38.86 64.66 -0.36
CA ILE A 466 38.33 65.72 -1.22
C ILE A 466 38.14 67.03 -0.45
N THR A 467 37.59 66.97 0.78
CA THR A 467 37.37 68.08 1.65
C THR A 467 38.68 68.72 2.09
N LEU A 468 39.67 67.91 2.48
CA LEU A 468 41.02 68.42 2.83
C LEU A 468 41.72 69.04 1.62
N ARG A 469 41.61 68.48 0.43
CA ARG A 469 42.13 69.05 -0.80
C ARG A 469 41.46 70.43 -1.10
N LYS A 470 40.16 70.54 -0.97
CA LYS A 470 39.45 71.86 -1.15
C LYS A 470 39.94 72.86 -0.17
N ARG A 471 40.09 72.60 1.11
CA ARG A 471 40.59 73.54 2.14
C ARG A 471 42.02 73.98 1.86
N LEU A 472 42.93 73.05 1.49
CA LEU A 472 44.30 73.43 1.12
C LEU A 472 44.39 74.31 -0.14
N PHE A 473 43.46 74.18 -1.06
CA PHE A 473 43.41 75.06 -2.24
C PHE A 473 42.76 76.43 -1.94
N GLU A 474 41.85 76.49 -0.99
CA GLU A 474 41.24 77.73 -0.53
C GLU A 474 42.24 78.55 0.32
N GLU A 475 42.99 77.93 1.23
CA GLU A 475 44.05 78.61 2.00
C GLU A 475 45.17 79.19 1.12
N ARG A 476 45.52 78.56 0.01
CA ARG A 476 46.49 79.07 -0.97
C ARG A 476 45.96 80.31 -1.74
N LYS A 477 44.64 80.50 -1.84
CA LYS A 477 44.08 81.69 -2.52
C LYS A 477 43.94 82.88 -1.60
N THR A 478 43.99 82.68 -0.28
CA THR A 478 43.91 83.80 0.69
C THR A 478 45.27 84.31 1.16
N THR A 479 46.40 83.69 0.83
CA THR A 479 47.79 84.07 1.18
C THR A 479 48.61 84.57 -0.02
N GLY A 480 48.00 84.76 -1.17
CA GLY A 480 48.58 85.40 -2.35
C GLY A 480 47.79 86.63 -2.72
#